data_4b766a383624a6194ba3f07a4aa49f63
#
_entry.id   4b766a383624a6194ba3f07a4aa49f63
#
_cell.length_a   1.000
_cell.length_b   1.000
_cell.length_c   1.000
_cell.angle_alpha   90.00
_cell.angle_beta   90.00
_cell.angle_gamma   90.00
#
_symmetry.space_group_name_H-M   'P 1'
#
loop_
_entity.id
_entity.type
_entity.pdbx_description
1 polymer ?
#
loop_
_entity_poly.entity_id
_entity_poly.type
_entity_poly.pdbx_seq_one_letter_code
_entity_poly.pdbx_strand_id
1 'polypeptide(L)'
;MKIHKKMLVAGLMLIMLLAISGCGRKNIKIALYQYTENEDGTLTITALTDKGRSEDELVVPAVLEGKSVSTIGDGAFRDDTMIKKVTIEQGITYISSNAFLSCYNLEEIVIPESVEDIGTHAFTETRWRAEKLKDSNDIIVNNILYEADQNKENYSIKDGVVTIASGVFYNNTNLKSVTIPSSVKNIGTYAFSGCTNLTEVILPDGLENIGYAAFMSSGIKEITVPKSVKNIGQDAFLNITVNR
;
A
#
# COMPACT_ATOMS: atom_id res chain seq x y z
N MET A 1 -19.43 33.64 8.14
CA MET A 1 -19.19 32.32 8.74
C MET A 1 -20.08 31.32 8.00
N LYS A 2 -19.57 30.71 6.89
CA LYS A 2 -20.33 29.78 6.07
C LYS A 2 -19.83 28.38 6.39
N ILE A 3 -20.69 27.57 6.99
CA ILE A 3 -20.46 26.17 7.31
C ILE A 3 -20.68 25.37 6.03
N HIS A 4 -19.62 24.76 5.51
CA HIS A 4 -19.73 23.83 4.38
C HIS A 4 -20.26 22.49 4.92
N LYS A 5 -21.52 22.19 4.58
CA LYS A 5 -22.11 20.86 4.73
C LYS A 5 -21.41 19.91 3.75
N LYS A 6 -20.66 18.94 4.28
CA LYS A 6 -20.26 17.77 3.51
C LYS A 6 -21.51 16.97 3.20
N MET A 7 -21.91 16.94 1.95
CA MET A 7 -22.95 16.03 1.47
C MET A 7 -22.37 14.63 1.39
N LEU A 8 -22.83 13.77 2.29
CA LEU A 8 -22.66 12.32 2.19
C LEU A 8 -23.62 11.85 1.08
N VAL A 9 -23.11 11.57 -0.11
CA VAL A 9 -23.90 10.95 -1.17
C VAL A 9 -23.88 9.46 -0.92
N ALA A 10 -24.86 8.98 -0.17
CA ALA A 10 -25.20 7.57 -0.15
C ALA A 10 -25.89 7.25 -1.50
N GLY A 11 -25.15 6.66 -2.42
CA GLY A 11 -25.68 6.18 -3.69
C GLY A 11 -26.67 5.04 -3.46
N LEU A 12 -27.95 5.34 -3.52
CA LEU A 12 -29.02 4.34 -3.54
C LEU A 12 -28.97 3.57 -4.86
N MET A 13 -28.70 2.29 -4.76
CA MET A 13 -28.57 1.34 -5.86
C MET A 13 -29.92 1.12 -6.55
N LEU A 14 -30.11 1.69 -7.73
CA LEU A 14 -31.23 1.34 -8.60
C LEU A 14 -30.81 0.18 -9.51
N ILE A 15 -31.30 -1.02 -9.20
CA ILE A 15 -31.07 -2.22 -10.00
C ILE A 15 -31.94 -2.13 -11.26
N MET A 16 -31.35 -1.80 -12.42
CA MET A 16 -31.94 -2.03 -13.72
C MET A 16 -31.44 -3.35 -14.28
N LEU A 17 -32.30 -4.38 -14.23
CA LEU A 17 -32.11 -5.62 -14.99
C LEU A 17 -32.31 -5.31 -16.49
N LEU A 18 -31.23 -5.32 -17.26
CA LEU A 18 -31.28 -5.47 -18.71
C LEU A 18 -30.59 -6.79 -19.06
N ALA A 19 -31.41 -7.78 -19.40
CA ALA A 19 -30.98 -9.02 -19.97
C ALA A 19 -30.47 -8.79 -21.40
N ILE A 20 -29.14 -8.93 -21.61
CA ILE A 20 -28.57 -9.16 -22.93
C ILE A 20 -27.68 -10.39 -22.82
N SER A 21 -28.03 -11.40 -23.58
CA SER A 21 -27.38 -12.68 -23.73
C SER A 21 -25.95 -12.50 -24.26
N GLY A 22 -24.97 -13.11 -23.56
CA GLY A 22 -23.63 -13.29 -24.08
C GLY A 22 -22.57 -12.42 -23.40
N CYS A 23 -22.25 -12.67 -22.16
CA CYS A 23 -20.96 -12.60 -21.50
C CYS A 23 -21.11 -12.67 -19.97
N GLY A 24 -21.20 -13.87 -19.44
CA GLY A 24 -21.58 -14.15 -18.05
C GLY A 24 -20.54 -13.81 -16.97
N ARG A 25 -19.53 -12.98 -17.24
CA ARG A 25 -18.49 -12.61 -16.26
C ARG A 25 -18.41 -11.13 -15.90
N LYS A 26 -18.94 -10.21 -16.70
CA LYS A 26 -18.79 -8.76 -16.46
C LYS A 26 -19.71 -8.18 -15.37
N ASN A 27 -20.92 -8.70 -15.19
CA ASN A 27 -21.90 -8.11 -14.26
C ASN A 27 -21.80 -8.60 -12.80
N ILE A 28 -20.99 -9.63 -12.52
CA ILE A 28 -20.84 -10.19 -11.17
C ILE A 28 -19.90 -9.31 -10.33
N LYS A 29 -18.88 -8.69 -10.94
CA LYS A 29 -17.84 -7.93 -10.23
C LYS A 29 -18.37 -6.71 -9.47
N ILE A 30 -19.33 -5.95 -10.03
CA ILE A 30 -19.86 -4.72 -9.41
C ILE A 30 -20.61 -5.01 -8.10
N ALA A 31 -21.29 -6.14 -8.02
CA ALA A 31 -22.10 -6.50 -6.86
C ALA A 31 -21.28 -6.94 -5.64
N LEU A 32 -19.96 -7.11 -5.77
CA LEU A 32 -19.10 -7.60 -4.67
C LEU A 32 -18.45 -6.49 -3.86
N TYR A 33 -18.33 -5.26 -4.41
CA TYR A 33 -17.51 -4.19 -3.84
C TYR A 33 -18.34 -2.96 -3.49
N GLN A 34 -17.97 -2.33 -2.36
CA GLN A 34 -18.31 -0.95 -2.06
C GLN A 34 -17.11 -0.07 -2.45
N TYR A 35 -17.37 1.14 -2.91
CA TYR A 35 -16.32 2.06 -3.36
C TYR A 35 -16.72 3.52 -3.18
N THR A 36 -15.71 4.40 -3.20
CA THR A 36 -15.87 5.86 -3.23
C THR A 36 -15.14 6.42 -4.44
N GLU A 37 -15.61 7.56 -4.94
CA GLU A 37 -14.94 8.30 -6.01
C GLU A 37 -13.92 9.27 -5.41
N ASN A 38 -12.71 9.26 -5.97
CA ASN A 38 -11.62 10.16 -5.64
C ASN A 38 -11.78 11.50 -6.37
N GLU A 39 -11.05 12.54 -5.95
CA GLU A 39 -11.08 13.87 -6.59
C GLU A 39 -10.63 13.85 -8.05
N ASP A 40 -9.77 12.91 -8.44
CA ASP A 40 -9.29 12.69 -9.81
C ASP A 40 -10.24 11.86 -10.69
N GLY A 41 -11.39 11.47 -10.15
CA GLY A 41 -12.40 10.66 -10.83
C GLY A 41 -12.14 9.16 -10.86
N THR A 42 -11.04 8.68 -10.25
CA THR A 42 -10.79 7.25 -10.03
C THR A 42 -11.60 6.73 -8.84
N LEU A 43 -11.63 5.42 -8.64
CA LEU A 43 -12.34 4.79 -7.54
C LEU A 43 -11.37 4.16 -6.53
N THR A 44 -11.76 4.25 -5.27
CA THR A 44 -11.18 3.48 -4.16
C THR A 44 -12.19 2.43 -3.69
N ILE A 45 -11.81 1.14 -3.71
CA ILE A 45 -12.61 0.08 -3.09
C ILE A 45 -12.49 0.22 -1.58
N THR A 46 -13.63 0.33 -0.89
CA THR A 46 -13.68 0.59 0.56
C THR A 46 -14.12 -0.60 1.39
N ALA A 47 -14.87 -1.53 0.81
CA ALA A 47 -15.30 -2.75 1.50
C ALA A 47 -15.85 -3.81 0.51
N LEU A 48 -16.12 -5.00 1.02
CA LEU A 48 -17.00 -5.97 0.38
C LEU A 48 -18.47 -5.71 0.75
N THR A 49 -19.36 -6.01 -0.20
CA THR A 49 -20.78 -6.18 0.10
C THR A 49 -21.02 -7.52 0.81
N ASP A 50 -22.23 -7.77 1.34
CA ASP A 50 -22.56 -9.07 1.95
C ASP A 50 -22.33 -10.23 0.97
N LYS A 51 -22.62 -10.01 -0.32
CA LYS A 51 -22.32 -10.99 -1.36
C LYS A 51 -20.82 -11.19 -1.55
N GLY A 52 -20.02 -10.12 -1.55
CA GLY A 52 -18.57 -10.21 -1.65
C GLY A 52 -17.96 -11.00 -0.50
N ARG A 53 -18.48 -10.83 0.71
CA ARG A 53 -18.04 -11.55 1.92
C ARG A 53 -18.35 -13.04 1.92
N SER A 54 -19.17 -13.52 1.00
CA SER A 54 -19.47 -14.96 0.84
C SER A 54 -18.55 -15.67 -0.16
N GLU A 55 -17.73 -14.92 -0.88
CA GLU A 55 -16.82 -15.47 -1.90
C GLU A 55 -15.49 -15.88 -1.24
N ASP A 56 -14.92 -17.01 -1.64
CA ASP A 56 -13.61 -17.45 -1.21
C ASP A 56 -12.50 -17.10 -2.22
N GLU A 57 -12.87 -16.76 -3.46
CA GLU A 57 -11.98 -16.23 -4.49
C GLU A 57 -12.48 -14.87 -4.98
N LEU A 58 -11.64 -13.84 -4.94
CA LEU A 58 -11.97 -12.50 -5.40
C LEU A 58 -11.09 -12.07 -6.58
N VAL A 59 -11.69 -11.37 -7.52
CA VAL A 59 -10.97 -10.62 -8.56
C VAL A 59 -11.25 -9.14 -8.37
N VAL A 60 -10.31 -8.43 -7.77
CA VAL A 60 -10.40 -6.97 -7.56
C VAL A 60 -10.23 -6.29 -8.92
N PRO A 61 -11.28 -5.66 -9.47
CA PRO A 61 -11.28 -5.17 -10.84
C PRO A 61 -10.58 -3.81 -10.95
N ALA A 62 -9.87 -3.60 -12.07
CA ALA A 62 -9.29 -2.30 -12.40
C ALA A 62 -10.31 -1.27 -12.93
N VAL A 63 -11.54 -1.71 -13.23
CA VAL A 63 -12.62 -0.84 -13.71
C VAL A 63 -13.94 -1.25 -13.08
N LEU A 64 -14.63 -0.30 -12.46
CA LEU A 64 -16.01 -0.42 -11.96
C LEU A 64 -16.85 0.71 -12.55
N GLU A 65 -18.04 0.38 -13.04
CA GLU A 65 -18.99 1.36 -13.65
C GLU A 65 -18.36 2.29 -14.69
N GLY A 66 -17.37 1.80 -15.45
CA GLY A 66 -16.67 2.58 -16.48
C GLY A 66 -15.59 3.52 -15.94
N LYS A 67 -15.33 3.55 -14.63
CA LYS A 67 -14.27 4.32 -13.99
C LYS A 67 -13.12 3.43 -13.56
N SER A 68 -11.90 3.95 -13.64
CA SER A 68 -10.70 3.25 -13.19
C SER A 68 -10.69 3.10 -11.66
N VAL A 69 -10.36 1.91 -11.18
CA VAL A 69 -10.06 1.67 -9.78
C VAL A 69 -8.57 1.84 -9.59
N SER A 70 -8.16 2.82 -8.81
CA SER A 70 -6.74 3.09 -8.52
C SER A 70 -6.28 2.48 -7.21
N THR A 71 -7.19 2.29 -6.25
CA THR A 71 -6.83 2.01 -4.86
C THR A 71 -7.71 0.94 -4.23
N ILE A 72 -7.08 0.03 -3.49
CA ILE A 72 -7.74 -0.77 -2.46
C ILE A 72 -7.61 0.00 -1.15
N GLY A 73 -8.72 0.45 -0.57
CA GLY A 73 -8.77 1.37 0.56
C GLY A 73 -8.33 0.76 1.89
N ASP A 74 -8.17 1.61 2.89
CA ASP A 74 -7.78 1.22 4.24
C ASP A 74 -8.80 0.25 4.84
N GLY A 75 -8.31 -0.93 5.27
CA GLY A 75 -9.13 -1.98 5.84
C GLY A 75 -10.22 -2.55 4.93
N ALA A 76 -10.14 -2.37 3.61
CA ALA A 76 -11.21 -2.72 2.66
C ALA A 76 -11.71 -4.16 2.79
N PHE A 77 -10.81 -5.10 3.08
CA PHE A 77 -11.13 -6.54 3.25
C PHE A 77 -10.76 -7.06 4.64
N ARG A 78 -10.46 -6.14 5.56
CA ARG A 78 -10.05 -6.48 6.91
C ARG A 78 -11.03 -7.45 7.59
N ASP A 79 -10.47 -8.38 8.38
CA ASP A 79 -11.20 -9.38 9.17
C ASP A 79 -12.08 -10.33 8.32
N ASP A 80 -11.86 -10.41 7.00
CA ASP A 80 -12.57 -11.34 6.16
C ASP A 80 -11.96 -12.75 6.29
N THR A 81 -12.78 -13.68 6.77
CA THR A 81 -12.36 -15.06 7.04
C THR A 81 -12.74 -16.04 5.92
N MET A 82 -13.44 -15.57 4.89
CA MET A 82 -13.84 -16.42 3.77
C MET A 82 -12.82 -16.44 2.65
N ILE A 83 -12.17 -15.31 2.40
CA ILE A 83 -11.23 -15.13 1.28
C ILE A 83 -10.03 -16.06 1.43
N LYS A 84 -9.79 -16.88 0.40
CA LYS A 84 -8.60 -17.74 0.27
C LYS A 84 -7.66 -17.25 -0.83
N LYS A 85 -8.24 -16.69 -1.90
CA LYS A 85 -7.51 -16.23 -3.06
C LYS A 85 -7.98 -14.86 -3.54
N VAL A 86 -7.02 -13.99 -3.86
CA VAL A 86 -7.28 -12.67 -4.45
C VAL A 86 -6.44 -12.50 -5.70
N THR A 87 -7.08 -12.02 -6.77
CA THR A 87 -6.38 -11.54 -7.96
C THR A 87 -6.68 -10.05 -8.12
N ILE A 88 -5.65 -9.22 -8.04
CA ILE A 88 -5.75 -7.78 -8.27
C ILE A 88 -5.48 -7.54 -9.76
N GLU A 89 -6.39 -6.86 -10.46
CA GLU A 89 -6.21 -6.57 -11.89
C GLU A 89 -5.20 -5.44 -12.12
N GLN A 90 -4.53 -5.48 -13.27
CA GLN A 90 -3.59 -4.45 -13.72
C GLN A 90 -4.29 -3.08 -13.83
N GLY A 91 -3.70 -2.03 -13.28
CA GLY A 91 -4.24 -0.66 -13.22
C GLY A 91 -4.48 -0.15 -11.81
N ILE A 92 -4.57 -1.05 -10.81
CA ILE A 92 -4.57 -0.65 -9.40
C ILE A 92 -3.15 -0.30 -9.01
N THR A 93 -2.95 0.89 -8.43
CA THR A 93 -1.63 1.44 -8.12
C THR A 93 -1.30 1.43 -6.63
N TYR A 94 -2.31 1.36 -5.77
CA TYR A 94 -2.10 1.41 -4.32
C TYR A 94 -2.94 0.39 -3.56
N ILE A 95 -2.29 -0.32 -2.64
CA ILE A 95 -2.94 -1.15 -1.63
C ILE A 95 -2.75 -0.44 -0.28
N SER A 96 -3.83 0.07 0.30
CA SER A 96 -3.77 0.88 1.52
C SER A 96 -3.44 0.05 2.77
N SER A 97 -3.20 0.74 3.87
CA SER A 97 -2.94 0.11 5.17
C SER A 97 -4.10 -0.80 5.58
N ASN A 98 -3.76 -1.90 6.25
CA ASN A 98 -4.73 -2.86 6.77
C ASN A 98 -5.66 -3.51 5.72
N ALA A 99 -5.42 -3.34 4.42
CA ALA A 99 -6.37 -3.73 3.36
C ALA A 99 -6.85 -5.18 3.47
N PHE A 100 -5.96 -6.11 3.87
CA PHE A 100 -6.25 -7.53 4.10
C PHE A 100 -5.83 -7.97 5.52
N LEU A 101 -5.76 -7.04 6.47
CA LEU A 101 -5.42 -7.35 7.87
C LEU A 101 -6.38 -8.39 8.42
N SER A 102 -5.85 -9.43 9.08
CA SER A 102 -6.62 -10.53 9.69
C SER A 102 -7.47 -11.36 8.69
N CYS A 103 -7.13 -11.35 7.41
CA CYS A 103 -7.67 -12.30 6.45
C CYS A 103 -6.97 -13.65 6.65
N TYR A 104 -7.26 -14.34 7.75
CA TYR A 104 -6.53 -15.53 8.21
C TYR A 104 -6.47 -16.68 7.20
N ASN A 105 -7.44 -16.76 6.29
CA ASN A 105 -7.51 -17.82 5.29
C ASN A 105 -6.93 -17.42 3.93
N LEU A 106 -6.46 -16.17 3.74
CA LEU A 106 -5.84 -15.72 2.49
C LEU A 106 -4.50 -16.42 2.28
N GLU A 107 -4.46 -17.37 1.34
CA GLU A 107 -3.30 -18.21 0.99
C GLU A 107 -2.59 -17.71 -0.27
N GLU A 108 -3.36 -17.18 -1.24
CA GLU A 108 -2.86 -16.76 -2.54
C GLU A 108 -3.31 -15.33 -2.86
N ILE A 109 -2.36 -14.49 -3.23
CA ILE A 109 -2.66 -13.16 -3.77
C ILE A 109 -1.78 -12.88 -4.99
N VAL A 110 -2.41 -12.49 -6.10
CA VAL A 110 -1.74 -12.02 -7.31
C VAL A 110 -1.77 -10.50 -7.30
N ILE A 111 -0.60 -9.89 -7.13
CA ILE A 111 -0.41 -8.44 -7.11
C ILE A 111 0.19 -8.04 -8.46
N PRO A 112 -0.45 -7.15 -9.25
CA PRO A 112 0.06 -6.75 -10.56
C PRO A 112 1.23 -5.77 -10.45
N GLU A 113 2.02 -5.65 -11.53
CA GLU A 113 3.15 -4.72 -11.59
C GLU A 113 2.75 -3.23 -11.54
N SER A 114 1.46 -2.92 -11.75
CA SER A 114 0.95 -1.55 -11.60
C SER A 114 0.91 -1.06 -10.16
N VAL A 115 0.99 -1.97 -9.17
CA VAL A 115 1.04 -1.56 -7.76
C VAL A 115 2.40 -0.92 -7.48
N GLU A 116 2.37 0.34 -7.06
CA GLU A 116 3.53 1.19 -6.80
C GLU A 116 3.89 1.26 -5.32
N ASP A 117 2.90 1.12 -4.41
CA ASP A 117 3.12 1.09 -2.97
C ASP A 117 2.08 0.24 -2.25
N ILE A 118 2.50 -0.30 -1.08
CA ILE A 118 1.69 -1.14 -0.20
C ILE A 118 1.75 -0.55 1.20
N GLY A 119 0.59 -0.26 1.75
CA GLY A 119 0.43 0.34 3.08
C GLY A 119 0.80 -0.60 4.22
N THR A 120 1.03 -0.01 5.38
CA THR A 120 1.41 -0.71 6.61
C THR A 120 0.36 -1.75 7.00
N HIS A 121 0.81 -2.94 7.40
CA HIS A 121 -0.07 -4.05 7.82
C HIS A 121 -1.06 -4.57 6.77
N ALA A 122 -0.88 -4.23 5.49
CA ALA A 122 -1.82 -4.62 4.44
C ALA A 122 -2.11 -6.13 4.41
N PHE A 123 -1.14 -6.99 4.74
CA PHE A 123 -1.27 -8.45 4.74
C PHE A 123 -0.96 -9.10 6.10
N THR A 124 -0.94 -8.32 7.18
CA THR A 124 -0.68 -8.85 8.52
C THR A 124 -1.76 -9.88 8.88
N GLU A 125 -1.34 -10.99 9.52
CA GLU A 125 -2.19 -12.12 9.91
C GLU A 125 -2.88 -12.84 8.74
N THR A 126 -2.26 -12.85 7.56
CA THR A 126 -2.66 -13.73 6.44
C THR A 126 -1.77 -14.97 6.37
N ARG A 127 -2.28 -16.08 5.85
CA ARG A 127 -1.46 -17.26 5.54
C ARG A 127 -0.44 -16.97 4.44
N TRP A 128 -0.81 -16.16 3.44
CA TRP A 128 0.12 -15.73 2.39
C TRP A 128 1.38 -15.08 2.97
N ARG A 129 1.21 -14.13 3.93
CA ARG A 129 2.35 -13.50 4.60
C ARG A 129 3.18 -14.51 5.40
N ALA A 130 2.51 -15.37 6.18
CA ALA A 130 3.18 -16.39 6.97
C ALA A 130 4.00 -17.35 6.09
N GLU A 131 3.50 -17.72 4.92
CA GLU A 131 4.21 -18.55 3.96
C GLU A 131 5.45 -17.85 3.39
N LYS A 132 5.33 -16.55 3.03
CA LYS A 132 6.48 -15.76 2.54
C LYS A 132 7.61 -15.63 3.56
N LEU A 133 7.27 -15.59 4.85
CA LEU A 133 8.25 -15.45 5.93
C LEU A 133 8.89 -16.76 6.39
N LYS A 134 8.52 -17.93 5.84
CA LYS A 134 9.19 -19.20 6.19
C LYS A 134 10.64 -19.25 5.76
N ASP A 135 10.95 -18.73 4.59
CA ASP A 135 12.27 -18.80 3.98
C ASP A 135 13.06 -17.49 4.04
N SER A 136 12.40 -16.39 4.47
CA SER A 136 13.00 -15.06 4.52
C SER A 136 12.27 -14.18 5.55
N ASN A 137 13.01 -13.36 6.29
CA ASN A 137 12.41 -12.33 7.13
C ASN A 137 12.03 -11.06 6.35
N ASP A 138 12.23 -11.07 5.03
CA ASP A 138 11.88 -9.97 4.13
C ASP A 138 10.78 -10.43 3.15
N ILE A 139 9.83 -9.56 2.85
CA ILE A 139 8.87 -9.73 1.77
C ILE A 139 9.09 -8.67 0.70
N ILE A 140 9.48 -9.09 -0.50
CA ILE A 140 9.59 -8.23 -1.67
C ILE A 140 8.55 -8.71 -2.70
N VAL A 141 7.72 -7.78 -3.18
CA VAL A 141 6.68 -8.02 -4.19
C VAL A 141 6.85 -6.98 -5.29
N ASN A 142 7.02 -7.41 -6.54
CA ASN A 142 7.13 -6.52 -7.71
C ASN A 142 8.11 -5.35 -7.49
N ASN A 143 9.31 -5.65 -6.94
CA ASN A 143 10.32 -4.64 -6.60
C ASN A 143 9.91 -3.67 -5.46
N ILE A 144 8.87 -3.96 -4.71
CA ILE A 144 8.47 -3.24 -3.49
C ILE A 144 8.97 -4.03 -2.29
N LEU A 145 9.82 -3.44 -1.46
CA LEU A 145 10.17 -3.96 -0.14
C LEU A 145 8.98 -3.67 0.78
N TYR A 146 8.12 -4.68 0.98
CA TYR A 146 6.92 -4.56 1.80
C TYR A 146 7.19 -4.84 3.29
N GLU A 147 8.06 -5.81 3.58
CA GLU A 147 8.45 -6.15 4.95
C GLU A 147 9.94 -6.46 5.00
N ALA A 148 10.60 -6.04 6.08
CA ALA A 148 12.03 -6.22 6.31
C ALA A 148 12.29 -6.86 7.67
N ASP A 149 13.43 -7.55 7.80
CA ASP A 149 13.90 -8.13 9.08
C ASP A 149 14.15 -7.04 10.13
N GLN A 150 13.24 -6.93 11.08
CA GLN A 150 13.28 -5.93 12.14
C GLN A 150 14.38 -6.18 13.19
N ASN A 151 15.04 -7.34 13.15
CA ASN A 151 16.09 -7.68 14.11
C ASN A 151 17.49 -7.21 13.66
N LYS A 152 17.64 -6.75 12.42
CA LYS A 152 18.91 -6.27 11.89
C LYS A 152 19.23 -4.85 12.35
N GLU A 153 20.40 -4.66 12.95
CA GLU A 153 20.91 -3.33 13.27
C GLU A 153 21.41 -2.59 12.03
N ASN A 154 21.99 -3.31 11.08
CA ASN A 154 22.48 -2.77 9.80
C ASN A 154 21.75 -3.53 8.69
N TYR A 155 20.95 -2.82 7.91
CA TYR A 155 20.12 -3.41 6.88
C TYR A 155 20.57 -2.96 5.49
N SER A 156 20.77 -3.93 4.58
CA SER A 156 21.04 -3.65 3.18
C SER A 156 19.82 -4.03 2.34
N ILE A 157 19.19 -3.03 1.73
CA ILE A 157 18.08 -3.25 0.80
C ILE A 157 18.64 -3.92 -0.45
N LYS A 158 17.95 -4.96 -0.96
CA LYS A 158 18.37 -5.73 -2.12
C LYS A 158 18.34 -4.87 -3.39
N ASP A 159 19.31 -5.08 -4.27
CA ASP A 159 19.30 -4.48 -5.60
C ASP A 159 18.03 -4.87 -6.37
N GLY A 160 17.53 -3.93 -7.19
CA GLY A 160 16.28 -4.10 -7.92
C GLY A 160 15.02 -3.67 -7.16
N VAL A 161 15.11 -3.41 -5.84
CA VAL A 161 14.01 -2.74 -5.13
C VAL A 161 13.84 -1.33 -5.65
N VAL A 162 12.64 -0.98 -6.04
CA VAL A 162 12.24 0.34 -6.56
C VAL A 162 11.51 1.16 -5.51
N THR A 163 10.68 0.51 -4.70
CA THR A 163 9.92 1.17 -3.63
C THR A 163 10.22 0.53 -2.27
N ILE A 164 10.56 1.37 -1.30
CA ILE A 164 10.50 1.01 0.12
C ILE A 164 9.09 1.35 0.57
N ALA A 165 8.28 0.34 0.85
CA ALA A 165 6.86 0.51 1.14
C ALA A 165 6.60 1.34 2.42
N SER A 166 5.38 1.79 2.55
CA SER A 166 4.93 2.56 3.72
C SER A 166 5.11 1.76 5.02
N GLY A 167 5.78 2.35 6.00
CA GLY A 167 5.97 1.81 7.34
C GLY A 167 6.88 0.59 7.47
N VAL A 168 7.69 0.24 6.46
CA VAL A 168 8.57 -0.96 6.49
C VAL A 168 9.41 -1.05 7.75
N PHE A 169 9.98 0.07 8.21
CA PHE A 169 10.79 0.14 9.43
C PHE A 169 10.15 1.00 10.53
N TYR A 170 8.84 1.19 10.48
CA TYR A 170 8.15 2.03 11.45
C TYR A 170 8.41 1.60 12.90
N ASN A 171 8.92 2.55 13.73
CA ASN A 171 9.32 2.32 15.12
C ASN A 171 10.39 1.23 15.32
N ASN A 172 11.19 0.91 14.29
CA ASN A 172 12.31 -0.02 14.46
C ASN A 172 13.48 0.65 15.20
N THR A 173 13.51 0.50 16.50
CA THR A 173 14.60 1.02 17.36
C THR A 173 15.88 0.19 17.30
N ASN A 174 15.88 -0.98 16.65
CA ASN A 174 17.10 -1.78 16.45
C ASN A 174 17.94 -1.25 15.29
N LEU A 175 17.30 -0.66 14.27
CA LEU A 175 17.95 -0.21 13.04
C LEU A 175 18.92 0.95 13.32
N LYS A 176 20.23 0.76 13.05
CA LYS A 176 21.28 1.76 13.19
C LYS A 176 21.71 2.37 11.87
N SER A 177 21.73 1.55 10.81
CA SER A 177 22.07 2.00 9.46
C SER A 177 21.27 1.26 8.40
N VAL A 178 21.03 1.92 7.27
CA VAL A 178 20.40 1.33 6.09
C VAL A 178 21.19 1.69 4.83
N THR A 179 21.49 0.69 4.02
CA THR A 179 22.03 0.89 2.67
C THR A 179 20.90 0.84 1.67
N ILE A 180 20.67 1.95 0.95
CA ILE A 180 19.63 2.09 -0.06
C ILE A 180 20.28 2.04 -1.44
N PRO A 181 19.97 1.04 -2.29
CA PRO A 181 20.57 0.91 -3.62
C PRO A 181 20.05 1.98 -4.60
N SER A 182 20.80 2.22 -5.66
CA SER A 182 20.46 3.22 -6.69
C SER A 182 19.17 2.91 -7.47
N SER A 183 18.66 1.69 -7.38
CA SER A 183 17.39 1.29 -7.99
C SER A 183 16.18 1.92 -7.28
N VAL A 184 16.30 2.36 -6.02
CA VAL A 184 15.19 2.90 -5.25
C VAL A 184 14.79 4.28 -5.77
N LYS A 185 13.51 4.41 -6.12
CA LYS A 185 12.85 5.62 -6.59
C LYS A 185 11.90 6.22 -5.55
N ASN A 186 11.32 5.37 -4.70
CA ASN A 186 10.28 5.80 -3.77
C ASN A 186 10.58 5.31 -2.35
N ILE A 187 10.43 6.21 -1.39
CA ILE A 187 10.40 5.92 0.04
C ILE A 187 8.98 6.24 0.53
N GLY A 188 8.26 5.25 1.01
CA GLY A 188 6.87 5.34 1.42
C GLY A 188 6.64 6.16 2.70
N THR A 189 5.38 6.41 2.98
CA THR A 189 4.91 7.11 4.17
C THR A 189 5.37 6.37 5.44
N TYR A 190 5.93 7.11 6.41
CA TYR A 190 6.44 6.55 7.68
C TYR A 190 7.52 5.46 7.53
N ALA A 191 8.16 5.30 6.38
CA ALA A 191 9.06 4.15 6.12
C ALA A 191 10.14 3.97 7.19
N PHE A 192 10.73 5.04 7.70
CA PHE A 192 11.75 5.06 8.76
C PHE A 192 11.35 5.90 9.98
N SER A 193 10.06 6.23 10.10
CA SER A 193 9.57 7.03 11.23
C SER A 193 9.75 6.27 12.53
N GLY A 194 10.26 6.96 13.57
CA GLY A 194 10.49 6.36 14.88
C GLY A 194 11.70 5.43 14.97
N CYS A 195 12.56 5.36 13.94
CA CYS A 195 13.83 4.65 13.97
C CYS A 195 14.86 5.44 14.77
N THR A 196 14.71 5.51 16.10
CA THR A 196 15.47 6.42 16.96
C THR A 196 16.98 6.18 16.99
N ASN A 197 17.44 4.97 16.64
CA ASN A 197 18.85 4.62 16.55
C ASN A 197 19.43 4.72 15.14
N LEU A 198 18.59 5.00 14.11
CA LEU A 198 19.05 5.21 12.74
C LEU A 198 19.68 6.60 12.63
N THR A 199 21.02 6.66 12.58
CA THR A 199 21.78 7.91 12.58
C THR A 199 22.34 8.29 11.22
N GLU A 200 22.48 7.33 10.32
CA GLU A 200 23.10 7.52 9.01
C GLU A 200 22.24 6.89 7.90
N VAL A 201 21.88 7.71 6.92
CA VAL A 201 21.22 7.28 5.69
C VAL A 201 21.79 8.08 4.52
N ILE A 202 22.21 7.39 3.48
CA ILE A 202 22.60 7.99 2.21
C ILE A 202 21.44 7.75 1.24
N LEU A 203 20.84 8.85 0.77
CA LEU A 203 19.77 8.79 -0.24
C LEU A 203 20.41 8.66 -1.64
N PRO A 204 19.96 7.71 -2.47
CA PRO A 204 20.56 7.49 -3.79
C PRO A 204 20.20 8.61 -4.78
N ASP A 205 21.10 8.92 -5.70
CA ASP A 205 20.92 9.97 -6.71
C ASP A 205 19.72 9.76 -7.66
N GLY A 206 19.15 8.57 -7.69
CA GLY A 206 17.98 8.27 -8.51
C GLY A 206 16.64 8.40 -7.76
N LEU A 207 16.64 8.75 -6.47
CA LEU A 207 15.44 8.86 -5.64
C LEU A 207 14.54 10.00 -6.15
N GLU A 208 13.24 9.73 -6.27
CA GLU A 208 12.27 10.67 -6.83
C GLU A 208 11.23 11.13 -5.81
N ASN A 209 10.79 10.24 -4.93
CA ASN A 209 9.71 10.54 -4.01
C ASN A 209 10.03 10.10 -2.58
N ILE A 210 9.70 10.96 -1.62
CA ILE A 210 9.81 10.70 -0.17
C ILE A 210 8.44 10.98 0.43
N GLY A 211 7.86 9.97 1.08
CA GLY A 211 6.51 10.01 1.63
C GLY A 211 6.35 10.89 2.88
N TYR A 212 5.10 11.05 3.29
CA TYR A 212 4.73 11.77 4.51
C TYR A 212 5.46 11.19 5.73
N ALA A 213 6.08 12.08 6.55
CA ALA A 213 6.76 11.72 7.79
C ALA A 213 7.77 10.55 7.66
N ALA A 214 8.38 10.35 6.49
CA ALA A 214 9.20 9.16 6.18
C ALA A 214 10.36 8.96 7.17
N PHE A 215 10.99 10.01 7.67
CA PHE A 215 12.09 9.97 8.64
C PHE A 215 11.75 10.69 9.96
N MET A 216 10.48 11.00 10.19
CA MET A 216 10.04 11.69 11.41
C MET A 216 10.49 10.91 12.67
N SER A 217 11.04 11.62 13.66
CA SER A 217 11.50 11.01 14.91
C SER A 217 12.57 9.91 14.75
N SER A 218 13.31 9.89 13.63
CA SER A 218 14.52 9.06 13.51
C SER A 218 15.68 9.65 14.28
N GLY A 219 16.78 8.89 14.41
CA GLY A 219 18.03 9.36 15.05
C GLY A 219 18.86 10.31 14.17
N ILE A 220 18.49 10.49 12.90
CA ILE A 220 19.21 11.28 11.91
C ILE A 220 19.20 12.75 12.32
N LYS A 221 20.35 13.41 12.31
CA LYS A 221 20.49 14.84 12.61
C LYS A 221 20.57 15.70 11.36
N GLU A 222 21.20 15.14 10.33
CA GLU A 222 21.44 15.83 9.08
C GLU A 222 21.33 14.84 7.91
N ILE A 223 20.75 15.25 6.80
CA ILE A 223 20.58 14.42 5.61
C ILE A 223 20.77 15.27 4.35
N THR A 224 21.46 14.69 3.34
CA THR A 224 21.57 15.31 2.02
C THR A 224 20.50 14.72 1.11
N VAL A 225 19.64 15.59 0.56
CA VAL A 225 18.57 15.21 -0.37
C VAL A 225 19.05 15.40 -1.79
N PRO A 226 19.09 14.33 -2.62
CA PRO A 226 19.51 14.41 -4.02
C PRO A 226 18.63 15.35 -4.84
N LYS A 227 19.21 15.97 -5.87
CA LYS A 227 18.48 16.86 -6.81
C LYS A 227 17.41 16.14 -7.62
N SER A 228 17.48 14.81 -7.72
CA SER A 228 16.47 13.97 -8.38
C SER A 228 15.14 13.92 -7.64
N VAL A 229 15.11 14.25 -6.34
CA VAL A 229 13.88 14.20 -5.53
C VAL A 229 12.93 15.32 -5.96
N LYS A 230 11.77 14.90 -6.47
CA LYS A 230 10.70 15.76 -7.01
C LYS A 230 9.65 16.07 -5.94
N ASN A 231 9.31 15.05 -5.14
CA ASN A 231 8.24 15.15 -4.15
C ASN A 231 8.75 14.78 -2.75
N ILE A 232 8.46 15.65 -1.79
CA ILE A 232 8.76 15.43 -0.38
C ILE A 232 7.46 15.63 0.40
N GLY A 233 7.02 14.58 1.05
CA GLY A 233 5.83 14.61 1.91
C GLY A 233 5.99 15.55 3.10
N GLN A 234 4.88 16.07 3.60
CA GLN A 234 4.87 16.88 4.81
C GLN A 234 5.56 16.10 5.95
N ASP A 235 6.29 16.78 6.81
CA ASP A 235 7.01 16.23 7.98
C ASP A 235 8.03 15.13 7.69
N ALA A 236 8.36 14.87 6.40
CA ALA A 236 9.30 13.82 6.01
C ALA A 236 10.64 13.89 6.77
N PHE A 237 11.11 15.11 7.04
CA PHE A 237 12.37 15.40 7.73
C PHE A 237 12.14 16.27 8.99
N LEU A 238 11.04 16.07 9.70
CA LEU A 238 10.74 16.88 10.89
C LEU A 238 11.88 16.75 11.92
N ASN A 239 12.45 17.92 12.32
CA ASN A 239 13.61 18.08 13.22
C ASN A 239 14.95 17.51 12.65
N ILE A 240 15.08 17.36 11.35
CA ILE A 240 16.30 16.96 10.66
C ILE A 240 16.83 18.13 9.83
N THR A 241 18.14 18.43 9.90
CA THR A 241 18.76 19.42 9.02
C THR A 241 18.87 18.86 7.61
N VAL A 242 18.30 19.56 6.62
CA VAL A 242 18.28 19.11 5.23
C VAL A 242 19.28 19.92 4.40
N ASN A 243 20.21 19.24 3.75
CA ASN A 243 21.12 19.79 2.74
C ASN A 243 20.65 19.39 1.34
N ARG A 244 20.95 20.22 0.34
CA ARG A 244 20.66 20.00 -1.09
C ARG A 244 21.84 20.28 -1.98
#